data_e8927f3b501b2fc98a312726e8a8e38b
#
_entry.id   e8927f3b501b2fc98a312726e8a8e38b
#
_cell.length_a   1.000
_cell.length_b   1.000
_cell.length_c   1.000
_cell.angle_alpha   90.00
_cell.angle_beta   90.00
_cell.angle_gamma   90.00
#
_symmetry.space_group_name_H-M   'P 1'
#
loop_
_entity.id
_entity.type
_entity.pdbx_description
1 polymer ?
#
loop_
_entity_poly.entity_id
_entity_poly.type
_entity_poly.pdbx_seq_one_letter_code
_entity_poly.pdbx_strand_id
1 'polypeptide(L)'
;AAERNSFKRIGVALTDGRAYTTDGVELNISEREYFSKAIRGHTAVSRNLDDYTDGGRIAVYAVPIFEDGSDKRIGVLFATYSLDTFRKTIEVSFFGGAGYSYVVQENGDVVVDSQHSESFKNFKNVYAALLTADPVNNKDSAEKLWQMINSKKGGYIEFYNGSQKYMYCSPIGVNNWMLLTVTPASVIEDKINMVLNKTYLLGILLIAIFLLFIWHIMRIHTRNQKEL
;
A
#
# COMPACT_ATOMS: atom_id res chain seq x y z
N ALA A 1 -2.47 -18.71 19.44
CA ALA A 1 -2.26 -17.25 19.28
C ALA A 1 -1.69 -16.91 17.90
N ALA A 2 -0.71 -17.66 17.39
CA ALA A 2 -0.10 -17.41 16.08
C ALA A 2 -1.13 -17.46 14.93
N GLU A 3 -1.94 -18.51 14.88
CA GLU A 3 -2.97 -18.70 13.83
C GLU A 3 -4.05 -17.61 13.82
N ARG A 4 -4.44 -17.08 14.98
CA ARG A 4 -5.44 -16.01 15.08
C ARG A 4 -4.99 -14.67 14.52
N ASN A 5 -3.67 -14.40 14.51
CA ASN A 5 -3.11 -13.10 14.12
C ASN A 5 -2.27 -13.19 12.83
N SER A 6 -2.34 -14.30 12.09
CA SER A 6 -1.56 -14.54 10.87
C SER A 6 -0.04 -14.50 11.08
N PHE A 7 0.44 -14.67 12.31
CA PHE A 7 1.87 -14.82 12.54
C PHE A 7 2.35 -16.20 12.08
N LYS A 8 3.49 -16.23 11.43
CA LYS A 8 4.14 -17.48 11.01
C LYS A 8 4.57 -18.28 12.23
N ARG A 9 5.15 -17.64 13.24
CA ARG A 9 5.50 -18.19 14.54
C ARG A 9 5.60 -17.12 15.61
N ILE A 10 5.51 -17.56 16.86
CA ILE A 10 5.81 -16.73 18.03
C ILE A 10 6.92 -17.44 18.80
N GLY A 11 7.82 -16.72 19.42
CA GLY A 11 8.91 -17.28 20.20
C GLY A 11 9.29 -16.41 21.38
N VAL A 12 9.99 -17.03 22.31
CA VAL A 12 10.58 -16.37 23.47
C VAL A 12 12.09 -16.59 23.41
N ALA A 13 12.86 -15.53 23.57
CA ALA A 13 14.31 -15.58 23.69
C ALA A 13 14.74 -15.27 25.11
N LEU A 14 15.70 -16.01 25.60
CA LEU A 14 16.41 -15.73 26.86
C LEU A 14 17.37 -14.54 26.67
N THR A 15 17.93 -14.05 27.76
CA THR A 15 18.87 -12.89 27.73
C THR A 15 20.17 -13.14 26.96
N ASP A 16 20.52 -14.41 26.75
CA ASP A 16 21.70 -14.84 25.96
C ASP A 16 21.40 -15.03 24.47
N GLY A 17 20.12 -14.82 24.04
CA GLY A 17 19.70 -14.94 22.67
C GLY A 17 19.22 -16.34 22.25
N ARG A 18 19.29 -17.33 23.11
CA ARG A 18 18.65 -18.64 22.84
C ARG A 18 17.14 -18.47 22.82
N ALA A 19 16.51 -18.91 21.75
CA ALA A 19 15.10 -18.69 21.49
C ALA A 19 14.37 -20.00 21.19
N TYR A 20 13.14 -20.07 21.66
CA TYR A 20 12.23 -21.19 21.52
C TYR A 20 10.95 -20.71 20.85
N THR A 21 10.50 -21.41 19.84
CA THR A 21 9.36 -20.99 19.02
C THR A 21 8.18 -21.92 19.12
N THR A 22 7.00 -21.45 18.76
CA THR A 22 5.74 -22.22 18.83
C THR A 22 5.67 -23.41 17.88
N ASP A 23 6.52 -23.46 16.87
CA ASP A 23 6.70 -24.56 15.93
C ASP A 23 7.81 -25.55 16.35
N GLY A 24 8.35 -25.38 17.57
CA GLY A 24 9.34 -26.28 18.16
C GLY A 24 10.77 -26.06 17.65
N VAL A 25 11.03 -24.97 16.95
CA VAL A 25 12.37 -24.64 16.47
C VAL A 25 13.16 -23.91 17.55
N GLU A 26 14.39 -24.35 17.81
CA GLU A 26 15.35 -23.65 18.66
C GLU A 26 16.31 -22.85 17.78
N LEU A 27 16.54 -21.59 18.17
CA LEU A 27 17.33 -20.62 17.40
C LEU A 27 18.29 -19.88 18.34
N ASN A 28 19.36 -19.32 17.77
CA ASN A 28 20.11 -18.26 18.43
C ASN A 28 19.94 -16.96 17.63
N ILE A 29 19.37 -15.96 18.30
CA ILE A 29 19.04 -14.65 17.71
C ILE A 29 19.86 -13.50 18.33
N SER A 30 20.91 -13.80 19.09
CA SER A 30 21.75 -12.83 19.79
C SER A 30 22.32 -11.74 18.86
N GLU A 31 22.65 -12.11 17.61
CA GLU A 31 23.21 -11.19 16.60
C GLU A 31 22.14 -10.36 15.86
N ARG A 32 20.86 -10.64 16.08
CA ARG A 32 19.77 -9.92 15.39
C ARG A 32 19.55 -8.54 16.02
N GLU A 33 19.48 -7.52 15.16
CA GLU A 33 19.27 -6.13 15.56
C GLU A 33 18.00 -5.95 16.42
N TYR A 34 16.89 -6.61 16.03
CA TYR A 34 15.63 -6.54 16.77
C TYR A 34 15.76 -7.12 18.18
N PHE A 35 16.51 -8.21 18.37
CA PHE A 35 16.79 -8.77 19.70
C PHE A 35 17.61 -7.78 20.53
N SER A 36 18.68 -7.25 19.95
CA SER A 36 19.57 -6.30 20.64
C SER A 36 18.82 -5.02 21.09
N LYS A 37 17.82 -4.56 20.34
CA LYS A 37 16.95 -3.46 20.73
C LYS A 37 15.96 -3.86 21.82
N ALA A 38 15.31 -5.01 21.69
CA ALA A 38 14.31 -5.47 22.63
C ALA A 38 14.91 -5.80 23.99
N ILE A 39 16.04 -6.46 24.06
CA ILE A 39 16.70 -6.77 25.33
C ILE A 39 17.19 -5.50 26.07
N ARG A 40 17.36 -4.39 25.35
CA ARG A 40 17.64 -3.08 25.95
C ARG A 40 16.38 -2.35 26.44
N GLY A 41 15.18 -2.94 26.26
CA GLY A 41 13.93 -2.40 26.76
C GLY A 41 13.08 -1.66 25.71
N HIS A 42 13.45 -1.73 24.43
CA HIS A 42 12.73 -1.04 23.35
C HIS A 42 11.99 -2.04 22.47
N THR A 43 10.71 -1.78 22.21
CA THR A 43 10.01 -2.52 21.13
C THR A 43 10.74 -2.32 19.81
N ALA A 44 10.92 -3.40 19.06
CA ALA A 44 11.61 -3.39 17.79
C ALA A 44 10.84 -4.14 16.72
N VAL A 45 10.94 -3.66 15.49
CA VAL A 45 10.53 -4.40 14.31
C VAL A 45 11.75 -4.55 13.41
N SER A 46 11.99 -5.78 12.93
CA SER A 46 13.12 -6.03 12.04
C SER A 46 12.90 -5.35 10.69
N ARG A 47 13.99 -5.09 10.00
CA ARG A 47 13.98 -4.94 8.54
C ARG A 47 13.55 -6.29 7.93
N ASN A 48 13.42 -6.29 6.63
CA ASN A 48 13.23 -7.51 5.86
C ASN A 48 14.38 -8.52 6.12
N LEU A 49 14.01 -9.70 6.61
CA LEU A 49 14.96 -10.76 6.97
C LEU A 49 14.61 -12.05 6.23
N ASP A 50 15.62 -12.85 5.97
CA ASP A 50 15.42 -14.24 5.58
C ASP A 50 15.16 -15.09 6.82
N ASP A 51 14.12 -15.93 6.74
CA ASP A 51 13.79 -16.87 7.79
C ASP A 51 14.84 -17.98 7.87
N TYR A 52 15.34 -18.25 9.05
CA TYR A 52 16.31 -19.33 9.28
C TYR A 52 15.80 -20.72 8.92
N THR A 53 14.48 -20.93 8.89
CA THR A 53 13.91 -22.27 8.71
C THR A 53 13.62 -22.63 7.26
N ASP A 54 13.17 -21.69 6.44
CA ASP A 54 12.76 -21.97 5.07
C ASP A 54 13.26 -20.93 4.04
N GLY A 55 14.04 -19.95 4.49
CA GLY A 55 14.55 -18.88 3.63
C GLY A 55 13.50 -17.88 3.14
N GLY A 56 12.23 -18.02 3.56
CA GLY A 56 11.18 -17.08 3.21
C GLY A 56 11.41 -15.70 3.82
N ARG A 57 10.91 -14.66 3.17
CA ARG A 57 11.06 -13.28 3.66
C ARG A 57 10.10 -13.01 4.82
N ILE A 58 10.63 -12.49 5.93
CA ILE A 58 9.88 -12.20 7.15
C ILE A 58 10.18 -10.82 7.71
N ALA A 59 9.21 -10.27 8.44
CA ALA A 59 9.39 -9.23 9.43
C ALA A 59 9.22 -9.82 10.84
N VAL A 60 10.00 -9.35 11.80
CA VAL A 60 9.96 -9.82 13.19
C VAL A 60 9.60 -8.65 14.10
N TYR A 61 8.54 -8.81 14.88
CA TYR A 61 8.17 -7.91 15.97
C TYR A 61 8.77 -8.45 17.26
N ALA A 62 9.44 -7.63 18.02
CA ALA A 62 10.09 -8.02 19.27
C ALA A 62 9.78 -7.02 20.39
N VAL A 63 9.43 -7.54 21.55
CA VAL A 63 9.15 -6.75 22.74
C VAL A 63 9.93 -7.31 23.94
N PRO A 64 10.40 -6.46 24.86
CA PRO A 64 11.06 -6.93 26.07
C PRO A 64 10.09 -7.64 27.00
N ILE A 65 10.57 -8.66 27.69
CA ILE A 65 9.89 -9.30 28.83
C ILE A 65 10.56 -8.80 30.11
N PHE A 66 9.77 -8.23 31.00
CA PHE A 66 10.24 -7.75 32.31
C PHE A 66 9.92 -8.75 33.41
N GLU A 67 10.74 -8.80 34.44
CA GLU A 67 10.44 -9.49 35.70
C GLU A 67 9.30 -8.74 36.40
N ASP A 68 8.36 -9.48 36.97
CA ASP A 68 7.18 -8.88 37.62
C ASP A 68 7.58 -7.88 38.71
N GLY A 69 6.99 -6.68 38.67
CA GLY A 69 7.29 -5.59 39.60
C GLY A 69 8.70 -4.99 39.49
N SER A 70 9.44 -5.23 38.40
CA SER A 70 10.82 -4.80 38.21
C SER A 70 11.07 -4.31 36.78
N ASP A 71 12.03 -3.39 36.61
CA ASP A 71 12.55 -2.99 35.29
C ASP A 71 13.60 -3.96 34.72
N LYS A 72 13.87 -5.07 35.42
CA LYS A 72 14.82 -6.08 34.99
C LYS A 72 14.26 -6.86 33.82
N ARG A 73 15.00 -6.91 32.72
CA ARG A 73 14.62 -7.67 31.54
C ARG A 73 15.07 -9.11 31.67
N ILE A 74 14.14 -10.03 31.48
CA ILE A 74 14.37 -11.47 31.63
C ILE A 74 14.34 -12.19 30.29
N GLY A 75 13.97 -11.51 29.22
CA GLY A 75 13.92 -12.07 27.87
C GLY A 75 13.27 -11.15 26.86
N VAL A 76 13.00 -11.71 25.70
CA VAL A 76 12.35 -11.04 24.57
C VAL A 76 11.25 -11.96 24.02
N LEU A 77 10.03 -11.42 23.93
CA LEU A 77 8.96 -12.06 23.16
C LEU A 77 9.05 -11.55 21.72
N PHE A 78 9.00 -12.45 20.75
CA PHE A 78 9.00 -12.06 19.35
C PHE A 78 7.99 -12.85 18.54
N ALA A 79 7.51 -12.22 17.44
CA ALA A 79 6.62 -12.84 16.49
C ALA A 79 7.11 -12.57 15.06
N THR A 80 7.09 -13.60 14.23
CA THR A 80 7.48 -13.51 12.83
C THR A 80 6.24 -13.40 11.95
N TYR A 81 6.28 -12.51 10.99
CA TYR A 81 5.23 -12.32 10.01
C TYR A 81 5.78 -12.54 8.60
N SER A 82 5.11 -13.39 7.80
CA SER A 82 5.50 -13.63 6.41
C SER A 82 5.22 -12.41 5.55
N LEU A 83 6.24 -11.89 4.87
CA LEU A 83 6.06 -10.79 3.91
C LEU A 83 5.27 -11.22 2.67
N ASP A 84 5.29 -12.49 2.31
CA ASP A 84 4.45 -13.02 1.24
C ASP A 84 2.95 -13.04 1.62
N THR A 85 2.64 -13.37 2.87
CA THR A 85 1.28 -13.27 3.40
C THR A 85 0.85 -11.79 3.48
N PHE A 86 1.75 -10.91 3.91
CA PHE A 86 1.50 -9.47 3.95
C PHE A 86 1.25 -8.92 2.55
N ARG A 87 2.04 -9.32 1.56
CA ARG A 87 1.84 -8.98 0.16
C ARG A 87 0.41 -9.31 -0.29
N LYS A 88 -0.05 -10.55 -0.08
CA LYS A 88 -1.41 -10.96 -0.44
C LYS A 88 -2.49 -10.12 0.22
N THR A 89 -2.24 -9.64 1.44
CA THR A 89 -3.17 -8.79 2.18
C THR A 89 -3.24 -7.37 1.61
N ILE A 90 -2.11 -6.81 1.16
CA ILE A 90 -2.05 -5.46 0.58
C ILE A 90 -2.25 -5.44 -0.94
N GLU A 91 -2.12 -6.57 -1.62
CA GLU A 91 -2.53 -6.76 -3.02
C GLU A 91 -4.06 -6.76 -3.14
N VAL A 92 -4.69 -5.74 -2.55
CA VAL A 92 -6.09 -5.49 -2.79
C VAL A 92 -6.22 -5.03 -4.24
N SER A 93 -7.04 -5.74 -5.02
CA SER A 93 -7.31 -5.36 -6.40
C SER A 93 -8.13 -4.07 -6.42
N PHE A 94 -7.44 -2.94 -6.53
CA PHE A 94 -8.07 -1.65 -6.78
C PHE A 94 -8.50 -1.58 -8.25
N PHE A 95 -9.64 -0.96 -8.50
CA PHE A 95 -10.14 -0.72 -9.85
C PHE A 95 -10.22 -1.98 -10.74
N GLY A 96 -10.72 -3.09 -10.18
CA GLY A 96 -10.87 -4.33 -10.95
C GLY A 96 -9.57 -5.04 -11.28
N GLY A 97 -8.53 -4.83 -10.48
CA GLY A 97 -7.22 -5.46 -10.65
C GLY A 97 -6.21 -4.65 -11.45
N ALA A 98 -6.54 -3.43 -11.87
CA ALA A 98 -5.60 -2.57 -12.59
C ALA A 98 -4.64 -1.79 -11.65
N GLY A 99 -4.98 -1.66 -10.37
CA GLY A 99 -4.13 -1.03 -9.36
C GLY A 99 -3.27 -2.04 -8.62
N TYR A 100 -2.11 -1.60 -8.14
CA TYR A 100 -1.17 -2.41 -7.38
C TYR A 100 -0.44 -1.58 -6.32
N SER A 101 0.25 -2.26 -5.39
CA SER A 101 0.86 -1.59 -4.25
C SER A 101 2.27 -2.09 -3.98
N TYR A 102 3.08 -1.19 -3.38
CA TYR A 102 4.39 -1.50 -2.80
C TYR A 102 4.42 -1.06 -1.34
N VAL A 103 5.26 -1.69 -0.54
CA VAL A 103 5.67 -1.15 0.76
C VAL A 103 7.14 -0.85 0.71
N VAL A 104 7.49 0.37 1.10
CA VAL A 104 8.88 0.85 1.10
C VAL A 104 9.29 1.37 2.46
N GLN A 105 10.58 1.37 2.72
CA GLN A 105 11.21 1.99 3.88
C GLN A 105 11.45 3.49 3.64
N GLU A 106 11.88 4.19 4.68
CA GLU A 106 12.21 5.62 4.66
C GLU A 106 13.27 5.99 3.60
N ASN A 107 14.23 5.10 3.32
CA ASN A 107 15.24 5.29 2.28
C ASN A 107 14.75 4.91 0.86
N GLY A 108 13.49 4.52 0.71
CA GLY A 108 12.91 4.07 -0.56
C GLY A 108 13.15 2.61 -0.92
N ASP A 109 13.81 1.85 -0.04
CA ASP A 109 14.03 0.42 -0.29
C ASP A 109 12.73 -0.37 -0.16
N VAL A 110 12.53 -1.30 -1.06
CA VAL A 110 11.30 -2.10 -1.16
C VAL A 110 11.31 -3.20 -0.10
N VAL A 111 10.28 -3.19 0.72
CA VAL A 111 9.97 -4.24 1.70
C VAL A 111 9.05 -5.29 1.07
N VAL A 112 8.00 -4.83 0.41
CA VAL A 112 7.05 -5.67 -0.31
C VAL A 112 6.86 -5.12 -1.72
N ASP A 113 7.13 -5.97 -2.69
CA ASP A 113 6.95 -5.71 -4.11
C ASP A 113 5.57 -6.18 -4.60
N SER A 114 5.15 -5.71 -5.75
CA SER A 114 3.93 -6.15 -6.43
C SER A 114 4.23 -7.20 -7.51
N GLN A 115 3.35 -8.19 -7.63
CA GLN A 115 3.36 -9.18 -8.71
C GLN A 115 2.57 -8.73 -9.95
N HIS A 116 1.95 -7.55 -9.92
CA HIS A 116 1.18 -7.01 -11.02
C HIS A 116 2.02 -6.91 -12.31
N SER A 117 1.41 -7.17 -13.47
CA SER A 117 2.12 -7.20 -14.76
C SER A 117 2.79 -5.85 -15.11
N GLU A 118 2.16 -4.75 -14.75
CA GLU A 118 2.65 -3.38 -15.01
C GLU A 118 3.52 -2.80 -13.88
N SER A 119 3.79 -3.57 -12.83
CA SER A 119 4.68 -3.13 -11.75
C SER A 119 6.13 -3.05 -12.23
N PHE A 120 6.94 -2.24 -11.58
CA PHE A 120 8.39 -2.32 -11.76
C PHE A 120 8.87 -3.73 -11.46
N LYS A 121 9.82 -4.23 -12.27
CA LYS A 121 10.38 -5.56 -12.11
C LYS A 121 11.81 -5.49 -11.59
N ASN A 122 12.17 -6.43 -10.69
CA ASN A 122 13.54 -6.61 -10.20
C ASN A 122 14.20 -5.34 -9.65
N PHE A 123 13.44 -4.47 -8.99
CA PHE A 123 13.98 -3.26 -8.39
C PHE A 123 14.11 -3.41 -6.87
N LYS A 124 15.10 -2.75 -6.30
CA LYS A 124 15.36 -2.74 -4.85
C LYS A 124 14.95 -1.43 -4.19
N ASN A 125 14.91 -0.36 -4.96
CA ASN A 125 14.64 0.99 -4.48
C ASN A 125 13.70 1.72 -5.42
N VAL A 126 12.65 2.34 -4.87
CA VAL A 126 11.58 2.97 -5.67
C VAL A 126 12.07 4.21 -6.42
N TYR A 127 12.98 4.99 -5.85
CA TYR A 127 13.52 6.18 -6.52
C TYR A 127 14.35 5.79 -7.75
N ALA A 128 15.19 4.76 -7.59
CA ALA A 128 15.96 4.23 -8.70
C ALA A 128 15.05 3.64 -9.79
N ALA A 129 13.95 2.99 -9.42
CA ALA A 129 12.98 2.45 -10.36
C ALA A 129 12.30 3.57 -11.18
N LEU A 130 11.87 4.65 -10.53
CA LEU A 130 11.27 5.81 -11.21
C LEU A 130 12.23 6.41 -12.22
N LEU A 131 13.48 6.68 -11.81
CA LEU A 131 14.50 7.28 -12.66
C LEU A 131 14.97 6.35 -13.79
N THR A 132 14.92 5.03 -13.57
CA THR A 132 15.24 4.06 -14.63
C THR A 132 14.12 3.95 -15.66
N ALA A 133 12.87 4.06 -15.24
CA ALA A 133 11.70 3.99 -16.13
C ALA A 133 11.64 5.20 -17.11
N ASP A 134 11.85 6.40 -16.58
CA ASP A 134 11.95 7.62 -17.39
C ASP A 134 12.77 8.68 -16.63
N PRO A 135 14.06 8.85 -16.97
CA PRO A 135 14.96 9.77 -16.24
C PRO A 135 14.56 11.25 -16.36
N VAL A 136 13.86 11.61 -17.41
CA VAL A 136 13.50 13.01 -17.70
C VAL A 136 12.17 13.35 -17.03
N ASN A 137 11.13 12.58 -17.33
CA ASN A 137 9.77 12.90 -16.87
C ASN A 137 9.55 12.53 -15.40
N ASN A 138 10.28 11.56 -14.85
CA ASN A 138 10.09 11.12 -13.46
C ASN A 138 11.00 11.81 -12.45
N LYS A 139 11.91 12.70 -12.86
CA LYS A 139 12.84 13.36 -11.94
C LYS A 139 12.14 14.12 -10.82
N ASP A 140 11.24 15.01 -11.17
CA ASP A 140 10.48 15.80 -10.19
C ASP A 140 9.56 14.94 -9.32
N SER A 141 9.03 13.87 -9.90
CA SER A 141 8.18 12.90 -9.18
C SER A 141 8.96 12.09 -8.17
N ALA A 142 10.18 11.67 -8.51
CA ALA A 142 11.09 10.99 -7.58
C ALA A 142 11.47 11.90 -6.41
N GLU A 143 11.75 13.17 -6.66
CA GLU A 143 12.06 14.16 -5.63
C GLU A 143 10.87 14.44 -4.72
N LYS A 144 9.67 14.62 -5.27
CA LYS A 144 8.43 14.78 -4.50
C LYS A 144 8.15 13.55 -3.63
N LEU A 145 8.32 12.34 -4.18
CA LEU A 145 8.14 11.11 -3.42
C LEU A 145 9.13 11.03 -2.26
N TRP A 146 10.39 11.37 -2.49
CA TRP A 146 11.41 11.43 -1.43
C TRP A 146 11.00 12.38 -0.29
N GLN A 147 10.51 13.59 -0.63
CA GLN A 147 10.02 14.57 0.35
C GLN A 147 8.83 14.02 1.16
N MET A 148 7.86 13.35 0.52
CA MET A 148 6.70 12.75 1.19
C MET A 148 7.12 11.67 2.16
N ILE A 149 8.01 10.77 1.74
CA ILE A 149 8.48 9.66 2.58
C ILE A 149 9.24 10.19 3.80
N ASN A 150 10.16 11.14 3.61
CA ASN A 150 10.94 11.73 4.72
C ASN A 150 10.08 12.54 5.68
N SER A 151 9.08 13.25 5.19
CA SER A 151 8.15 14.01 6.02
C SER A 151 7.05 13.17 6.64
N LYS A 152 6.95 11.86 6.27
CA LYS A 152 5.87 10.94 6.67
C LYS A 152 4.48 11.47 6.37
N LYS A 153 4.35 12.26 5.32
CA LYS A 153 3.08 12.84 4.86
C LYS A 153 2.55 12.07 3.67
N GLY A 154 1.24 11.86 3.67
CA GLY A 154 0.54 11.32 2.51
C GLY A 154 0.51 12.32 1.38
N GLY A 155 0.46 11.81 0.14
CA GLY A 155 0.35 12.63 -1.05
C GLY A 155 0.39 11.78 -2.31
N TYR A 156 0.30 12.41 -3.46
CA TYR A 156 0.36 11.72 -4.74
C TYR A 156 1.42 12.32 -5.67
N ILE A 157 1.92 11.46 -6.54
CA ILE A 157 2.77 11.84 -7.68
C ILE A 157 2.20 11.24 -8.95
N GLU A 158 2.55 11.86 -10.07
CA GLU A 158 2.37 11.32 -11.40
C GLU A 158 3.72 10.83 -11.89
N PHE A 159 3.75 9.71 -12.57
CA PHE A 159 4.99 9.18 -13.13
C PHE A 159 4.72 8.37 -14.40
N TYR A 160 5.78 8.12 -15.15
CA TYR A 160 5.73 7.36 -16.40
C TYR A 160 6.49 6.03 -16.27
N ASN A 161 5.81 4.94 -16.60
CA ASN A 161 6.38 3.61 -16.75
C ASN A 161 5.65 2.87 -17.87
N GLY A 162 6.10 3.12 -19.13
CA GLY A 162 5.42 2.66 -20.33
C GLY A 162 4.11 3.40 -20.63
N SER A 163 3.40 3.88 -19.59
CA SER A 163 2.23 4.74 -19.63
C SER A 163 2.21 5.66 -18.41
N GLN A 164 1.38 6.70 -18.45
CA GLN A 164 1.19 7.59 -17.32
C GLN A 164 0.46 6.84 -16.18
N LYS A 165 0.96 7.03 -14.97
CA LYS A 165 0.43 6.39 -13.76
C LYS A 165 0.37 7.40 -12.60
N TYR A 166 -0.56 7.17 -11.69
CA TYR A 166 -0.65 7.88 -10.42
C TYR A 166 -0.17 6.98 -9.30
N MET A 167 0.62 7.50 -8.39
CA MET A 167 1.06 6.81 -7.17
C MET A 167 0.65 7.64 -5.97
N TYR A 168 -0.12 7.04 -5.07
CA TYR A 168 -0.44 7.62 -3.77
C TYR A 168 0.47 7.02 -2.71
N CYS A 169 1.09 7.89 -1.91
CA CYS A 169 1.97 7.53 -0.82
C CYS A 169 1.27 7.78 0.51
N SER A 170 1.26 6.81 1.42
CA SER A 170 0.70 6.96 2.77
C SER A 170 1.50 6.21 3.82
N PRO A 171 1.66 6.76 5.05
CA PRO A 171 2.32 6.04 6.14
C PRO A 171 1.47 4.87 6.64
N ILE A 172 2.09 3.75 6.92
CA ILE A 172 1.43 2.57 7.51
C ILE A 172 1.37 2.65 9.05
N GLY A 173 2.17 3.53 9.65
CA GLY A 173 2.26 3.66 11.12
C GLY A 173 3.14 2.61 11.80
N VAL A 174 3.80 1.74 11.03
CA VAL A 174 4.72 0.72 11.54
C VAL A 174 6.07 0.92 10.87
N ASN A 175 7.14 0.90 11.66
CA ASN A 175 8.54 0.83 11.19
C ASN A 175 8.96 1.94 10.22
N ASN A 176 8.25 3.08 10.21
CA ASN A 176 8.39 4.15 9.22
C ASN A 176 8.16 3.67 7.76
N TRP A 177 7.39 2.60 7.59
CA TRP A 177 7.04 2.10 6.27
C TRP A 177 5.96 2.96 5.63
N MET A 178 6.08 3.09 4.31
CA MET A 178 5.10 3.79 3.48
C MET A 178 4.45 2.81 2.51
N LEU A 179 3.14 2.91 2.39
CA LEU A 179 2.36 2.22 1.35
C LEU A 179 2.32 3.11 0.13
N LEU A 180 2.75 2.58 -1.00
CA LEU A 180 2.65 3.21 -2.31
C LEU A 180 1.60 2.46 -3.13
N THR A 181 0.50 3.11 -3.42
CA THR A 181 -0.57 2.55 -4.25
C THR A 181 -0.52 3.16 -5.64
N VAL A 182 -0.43 2.34 -6.67
CA VAL A 182 -0.29 2.77 -8.07
C VAL A 182 -1.56 2.43 -8.86
N THR A 183 -1.97 3.37 -9.70
CA THR A 183 -3.11 3.20 -10.62
C THR A 183 -2.74 3.78 -11.99
N PRO A 184 -2.95 3.05 -13.11
CA PRO A 184 -2.81 3.60 -14.45
C PRO A 184 -3.77 4.78 -14.68
N ALA A 185 -3.30 5.84 -15.36
CA ALA A 185 -4.11 7.02 -15.65
C ALA A 185 -5.35 6.66 -16.48
N SER A 186 -5.21 5.75 -17.45
CA SER A 186 -6.31 5.28 -18.31
C SER A 186 -7.51 4.76 -17.52
N VAL A 187 -7.28 4.07 -16.40
CA VAL A 187 -8.38 3.53 -15.56
C VAL A 187 -9.19 4.64 -14.91
N ILE A 188 -8.53 5.72 -14.53
CA ILE A 188 -9.18 6.90 -13.95
C ILE A 188 -9.94 7.66 -15.04
N GLU A 189 -9.31 7.86 -16.21
CA GLU A 189 -9.90 8.52 -17.37
C GLU A 189 -11.14 7.78 -17.87
N ASP A 190 -11.09 6.45 -17.96
CA ASP A 190 -12.24 5.62 -18.35
C ASP A 190 -13.43 5.79 -17.39
N LYS A 191 -13.16 5.86 -16.08
CA LYS A 191 -14.21 6.12 -15.08
C LYS A 191 -14.80 7.52 -15.22
N ILE A 192 -13.97 8.53 -15.44
CA ILE A 192 -14.39 9.92 -15.68
C ILE A 192 -15.24 9.98 -16.95
N ASN A 193 -14.77 9.42 -18.06
CA ASN A 193 -15.47 9.41 -19.33
C ASN A 193 -16.82 8.69 -19.24
N MET A 194 -16.89 7.59 -18.49
CA MET A 194 -18.16 6.89 -18.24
C MET A 194 -19.17 7.80 -17.53
N VAL A 195 -18.74 8.55 -16.50
CA VAL A 195 -19.61 9.47 -15.76
C VAL A 195 -20.05 10.63 -16.66
N LEU A 196 -19.12 11.24 -17.39
CA LEU A 196 -19.39 12.33 -18.32
C LEU A 196 -20.40 11.91 -19.40
N ASN A 197 -20.19 10.75 -20.02
CA ASN A 197 -21.11 10.25 -21.06
C ASN A 197 -22.54 10.04 -20.54
N LYS A 198 -22.69 9.50 -19.31
CA LYS A 198 -24.00 9.36 -18.67
C LYS A 198 -24.62 10.71 -18.37
N THR A 199 -23.85 11.69 -17.94
CA THR A 199 -24.31 13.05 -17.65
C THR A 199 -24.74 13.76 -18.92
N TYR A 200 -23.98 13.64 -20.02
CA TYR A 200 -24.37 14.19 -21.33
C TYR A 200 -25.67 13.57 -21.86
N LEU A 201 -25.80 12.23 -21.74
CA LEU A 201 -27.03 11.54 -22.16
C LEU A 201 -28.25 12.03 -21.38
N LEU A 202 -28.13 12.21 -20.07
CA LEU A 202 -29.21 12.77 -19.24
C LEU A 202 -29.55 14.20 -19.64
N GLY A 203 -28.54 15.04 -19.92
CA GLY A 203 -28.72 16.42 -20.38
C GLY A 203 -29.50 16.49 -21.70
N ILE A 204 -29.09 15.66 -22.68
CA ILE A 204 -29.77 15.56 -23.97
C ILE A 204 -31.24 15.13 -23.78
N LEU A 205 -31.50 14.13 -22.91
CA LEU A 205 -32.87 13.66 -22.61
C LEU A 205 -33.73 14.79 -22.03
N LEU A 206 -33.19 15.56 -21.07
CA LEU A 206 -33.92 16.69 -20.47
C LEU A 206 -34.24 17.78 -21.50
N ILE A 207 -33.30 18.11 -22.39
CA ILE A 207 -33.50 19.06 -23.48
C ILE A 207 -34.60 18.55 -24.43
N ALA A 208 -34.57 17.27 -24.78
CA ALA A 208 -35.59 16.68 -25.66
C ALA A 208 -36.97 16.73 -25.02
N ILE A 209 -37.12 16.43 -23.73
CA ILE A 209 -38.38 16.55 -22.99
C ILE A 209 -38.86 18.00 -22.99
N PHE A 210 -37.97 18.95 -22.76
CA PHE A 210 -38.30 20.38 -22.76
C PHE A 210 -38.80 20.88 -24.13
N LEU A 211 -38.14 20.44 -25.20
CA LEU A 211 -38.55 20.78 -26.59
C LEU A 211 -39.90 20.14 -26.92
N LEU A 212 -40.17 18.91 -26.51
CA LEU A 212 -41.48 18.27 -26.68
C LEU A 212 -42.58 19.01 -25.90
N PHE A 213 -42.28 19.50 -24.72
CA PHE A 213 -43.20 20.29 -23.91
C PHE A 213 -43.53 21.63 -24.60
N ILE A 214 -42.52 22.34 -25.10
CA ILE A 214 -42.75 23.59 -25.87
C ILE A 214 -43.57 23.31 -27.12
N TRP A 215 -43.24 22.26 -27.88
CA TRP A 215 -43.98 21.87 -29.07
C TRP A 215 -45.44 21.55 -28.75
N HIS A 216 -45.70 20.85 -27.64
CA HIS A 216 -47.05 20.55 -27.18
C HIS A 216 -47.87 21.80 -26.84
N ILE A 217 -47.25 22.76 -26.14
CA ILE A 217 -47.90 24.05 -25.83
C ILE A 217 -48.22 24.82 -27.11
N MET A 218 -47.25 24.92 -28.03
CA MET A 218 -47.47 25.61 -29.30
C MET A 218 -48.60 24.97 -30.12
N ARG A 219 -48.69 23.63 -30.12
CA ARG A 219 -49.74 22.91 -30.81
C ARG A 219 -51.14 23.17 -30.23
N ILE A 220 -51.25 23.27 -28.91
CA ILE A 220 -52.53 23.64 -28.24
C ILE A 220 -52.89 25.07 -28.60
N HIS A 221 -51.95 25.99 -28.53
CA HIS A 221 -52.20 27.41 -28.84
C HIS A 221 -52.68 27.62 -30.27
N THR A 222 -52.05 26.95 -31.25
CA THR A 222 -52.44 27.02 -32.66
C THR A 222 -53.80 26.38 -32.96
N ARG A 223 -54.22 25.36 -32.18
CA ARG A 223 -55.58 24.79 -32.31
C ARG A 223 -56.66 25.76 -31.80
N ASN A 224 -56.45 26.36 -30.64
CA ASN A 224 -57.41 27.30 -30.06
C ASN A 224 -57.59 28.58 -30.92
N GLN A 225 -56.57 28.96 -31.69
CA GLN A 225 -56.74 30.12 -32.64
C GLN A 225 -57.49 29.79 -33.92
N LYS A 226 -57.69 28.51 -34.25
CA LYS A 226 -58.47 28.10 -35.44
C LYS A 226 -59.94 27.89 -35.15
N GLU A 227 -60.37 27.92 -33.90
CA GLU A 227 -61.71 27.75 -33.43
C GLU A 227 -62.43 29.12 -33.08
N LEU A 228 -61.65 30.22 -33.21
CA LEU A 228 -62.20 31.59 -33.16
C LEU A 228 -62.34 32.19 -34.58
#